data_eeec3464ac2cd585974880ca0d68f7c5
#
_entry.id   eeec3464ac2cd585974880ca0d68f7c5
#
_cell.length_a   1.000
_cell.length_b   1.000
_cell.length_c   1.000
_cell.angle_alpha   90.00
_cell.angle_beta   90.00
_cell.angle_gamma   90.00
#
_symmetry.space_group_name_H-M   'P 1'
#
loop_
_entity.id
_entity.type
_entity.pdbx_description
1 polymer ?
#
loop_
_entity_poly.entity_id
_entity_poly.type
_entity_poly.pdbx_seq_one_letter_code
_entity_poly.pdbx_strand_id
1 'polypeptide(L)'
;MKYVTLALFALPLPVIAGEVDIVGNVEAKCIIQTDTSGVYGNPTADKLSTTPADSGVEPVVRYDVAVANYYLAKITHPTSFSSSPTLTDTVAWAGSTAVSNTSDPLMSAYDTNKITYDSTTQFDLTVAGSTWFKTSSTATYGVSKAFPGGAYTAVVQAECIAK
;
A
#
# COMPACT_ATOMS: atom_id res chain seq x y z
N MET A 1 -18.57 -64.14 -66.58
CA MET A 1 -18.38 -63.76 -65.17
C MET A 1 -18.15 -62.27 -65.11
N LYS A 2 -19.11 -61.47 -64.59
CA LYS A 2 -19.02 -60.00 -64.43
C LYS A 2 -18.76 -59.72 -62.96
N TYR A 3 -17.61 -59.15 -62.64
CA TYR A 3 -17.29 -58.73 -61.28
C TYR A 3 -17.87 -57.32 -61.06
N VAL A 4 -18.80 -57.20 -60.05
CA VAL A 4 -19.34 -55.92 -59.58
C VAL A 4 -18.44 -55.48 -58.41
N THR A 5 -17.68 -54.42 -58.63
CA THR A 5 -16.86 -53.81 -57.60
C THR A 5 -17.73 -52.83 -56.81
N LEU A 6 -18.01 -53.17 -55.53
CA LEU A 6 -18.80 -52.33 -54.57
C LEU A 6 -17.81 -51.28 -54.02
N ALA A 7 -17.94 -50.02 -54.41
CA ALA A 7 -17.19 -48.91 -53.83
C ALA A 7 -17.85 -48.46 -52.48
N LEU A 8 -17.18 -48.71 -51.40
CA LEU A 8 -17.60 -48.26 -50.06
C LEU A 8 -17.27 -46.79 -49.90
N PHE A 9 -18.24 -45.89 -49.95
CA PHE A 9 -18.07 -44.48 -49.65
C PHE A 9 -18.04 -44.32 -48.11
N ALA A 10 -16.90 -44.05 -47.52
CA ALA A 10 -16.77 -43.60 -46.16
C ALA A 10 -17.17 -42.11 -46.05
N LEU A 11 -18.31 -41.83 -45.45
CA LEU A 11 -18.76 -40.51 -45.14
C LEU A 11 -17.93 -39.97 -43.94
N PRO A 12 -17.31 -38.78 -44.03
CA PRO A 12 -16.65 -38.17 -42.87
C PRO A 12 -17.72 -37.82 -41.80
N LEU A 13 -17.55 -38.36 -40.61
CA LEU A 13 -18.38 -37.97 -39.44
C LEU A 13 -17.99 -36.53 -39.04
N PRO A 14 -18.96 -35.64 -38.79
CA PRO A 14 -18.66 -34.31 -38.29
C PRO A 14 -18.03 -34.42 -36.88
N VAL A 15 -16.84 -33.86 -36.72
CA VAL A 15 -16.22 -33.65 -35.42
C VAL A 15 -16.95 -32.47 -34.76
N ILE A 16 -17.74 -32.74 -33.73
CA ILE A 16 -18.35 -31.71 -32.93
C ILE A 16 -17.28 -31.27 -31.92
N ALA A 17 -16.68 -30.09 -32.14
CA ALA A 17 -15.85 -29.45 -31.16
C ALA A 17 -16.76 -28.86 -30.07
N GLY A 18 -16.64 -29.31 -28.84
CA GLY A 18 -17.30 -28.72 -27.69
C GLY A 18 -16.43 -27.62 -27.11
N GLU A 19 -17.01 -26.45 -26.89
CA GLU A 19 -16.39 -25.37 -26.12
C GLU A 19 -16.71 -25.58 -24.63
N VAL A 20 -15.71 -25.38 -23.77
CA VAL A 20 -15.86 -25.43 -22.31
C VAL A 20 -15.45 -24.06 -21.76
N ASP A 21 -16.41 -23.36 -21.16
CA ASP A 21 -16.19 -22.09 -20.53
C ASP A 21 -15.49 -22.28 -19.16
N ILE A 22 -14.44 -21.52 -18.93
CA ILE A 22 -13.83 -21.39 -17.61
C ILE A 22 -14.32 -20.06 -17.02
N VAL A 23 -15.22 -20.14 -16.02
CA VAL A 23 -15.78 -18.96 -15.37
C VAL A 23 -14.99 -18.68 -14.10
N GLY A 24 -14.50 -17.45 -13.97
CA GLY A 24 -13.84 -16.94 -12.76
C GLY A 24 -14.48 -15.63 -12.31
N ASN A 25 -14.51 -15.40 -11.00
CA ASN A 25 -14.93 -14.14 -10.41
C ASN A 25 -13.80 -13.60 -9.53
N VAL A 26 -13.46 -12.31 -9.70
CA VAL A 26 -12.53 -11.60 -8.83
C VAL A 26 -13.35 -10.65 -7.96
N GLU A 27 -13.44 -10.97 -6.67
CA GLU A 27 -14.09 -10.09 -5.70
C GLU A 27 -13.27 -8.80 -5.52
N ALA A 28 -13.98 -7.69 -5.26
CA ALA A 28 -13.35 -6.45 -4.86
C ALA A 28 -12.62 -6.68 -3.52
N LYS A 29 -11.30 -6.54 -3.54
CA LYS A 29 -10.44 -6.68 -2.36
C LYS A 29 -9.42 -5.56 -2.32
N CYS A 30 -9.18 -5.06 -1.11
CA CYS A 30 -8.06 -4.21 -0.79
C CYS A 30 -7.32 -4.84 0.38
N ILE A 31 -6.08 -5.21 0.17
CA ILE A 31 -5.24 -5.85 1.18
C ILE A 31 -4.15 -4.86 1.56
N ILE A 32 -3.95 -4.66 2.87
CA ILE A 32 -2.91 -3.80 3.41
C ILE A 32 -1.86 -4.69 4.08
N GLN A 33 -0.60 -4.45 3.75
CA GLN A 33 0.54 -5.18 4.31
C GLN A 33 1.63 -4.21 4.74
N THR A 34 2.25 -4.47 5.89
CA THR A 34 3.49 -3.78 6.27
C THR A 34 4.63 -4.37 5.46
N ASP A 35 5.25 -3.54 4.62
CA ASP A 35 6.41 -3.92 3.81
C ASP A 35 7.71 -3.66 4.59
N THR A 36 7.83 -2.48 5.19
CA THR A 36 9.00 -2.08 5.97
C THR A 36 8.55 -1.45 7.28
N SER A 37 9.10 -1.91 8.39
CA SER A 37 8.88 -1.28 9.69
C SER A 37 9.73 -0.02 9.82
N GLY A 38 9.13 1.05 10.38
CA GLY A 38 9.84 2.29 10.65
C GLY A 38 10.81 2.19 11.82
N VAL A 39 11.87 3.00 11.77
CA VAL A 39 12.82 3.16 12.87
C VAL A 39 13.07 4.65 13.06
N TYR A 40 12.97 5.12 14.32
CA TYR A 40 13.39 6.48 14.65
C TYR A 40 14.91 6.58 14.78
N GLY A 41 15.50 7.49 14.02
CA GLY A 41 16.82 8.06 14.32
C GLY A 41 16.67 9.16 15.37
N ASN A 42 17.74 9.45 16.10
CA ASN A 42 17.83 10.53 17.08
C ASN A 42 18.96 11.47 16.72
N PRO A 43 18.76 12.36 15.72
CA PRO A 43 19.82 13.24 15.21
C PRO A 43 20.23 14.32 16.21
N THR A 44 19.31 14.74 17.06
CA THR A 44 19.52 15.68 18.16
C THR A 44 18.76 15.22 19.39
N ALA A 45 19.17 15.70 20.58
CA ALA A 45 18.60 15.23 21.84
C ALA A 45 17.07 15.43 21.94
N ASP A 46 16.53 16.41 21.23
CA ASP A 46 15.12 16.81 21.22
C ASP A 46 14.33 16.26 20.03
N LYS A 47 14.96 15.50 19.11
CA LYS A 47 14.34 15.07 17.86
C LYS A 47 14.42 13.56 17.65
N LEU A 48 13.26 12.95 17.34
CA LEU A 48 13.15 11.61 16.79
C LEU A 48 12.58 11.72 15.38
N SER A 49 13.18 11.04 14.40
CA SER A 49 12.75 11.15 13.02
C SER A 49 12.94 9.82 12.28
N THR A 50 11.99 9.45 11.43
CA THR A 50 12.10 8.28 10.56
C THR A 50 12.80 8.60 9.25
N THR A 51 13.15 9.86 8.97
CA THR A 51 13.79 10.22 7.69
C THR A 51 15.22 9.66 7.59
N PRO A 52 15.65 9.18 6.41
CA PRO A 52 17.00 8.65 6.23
C PRO A 52 18.11 9.67 6.54
N ALA A 53 17.87 10.97 6.30
CA ALA A 53 18.81 12.05 6.63
C ALA A 53 19.10 12.14 8.13
N ASP A 54 18.16 11.71 8.97
CA ASP A 54 18.24 11.68 10.43
C ASP A 54 18.62 10.27 10.96
N SER A 55 19.16 9.39 10.11
CA SER A 55 19.49 7.99 10.41
C SER A 55 18.25 7.15 10.81
N GLY A 56 17.07 7.56 10.37
CA GLY A 56 15.84 6.83 10.55
C GLY A 56 15.51 5.92 9.36
N VAL A 57 14.42 5.14 9.51
CA VAL A 57 13.84 4.33 8.44
C VAL A 57 12.36 4.68 8.33
N GLU A 58 11.94 5.14 7.17
CA GLU A 58 10.53 5.42 6.90
C GLU A 58 9.75 4.10 6.79
N PRO A 59 8.65 3.90 7.55
CA PRO A 59 7.79 2.75 7.36
C PRO A 59 7.15 2.78 5.97
N VAL A 60 7.00 1.60 5.39
CA VAL A 60 6.34 1.40 4.09
C VAL A 60 5.16 0.46 4.26
N VAL A 61 4.01 0.88 3.75
CA VAL A 61 2.78 0.11 3.70
C VAL A 61 2.42 -0.16 2.25
N ARG A 62 2.11 -1.42 1.92
CA ARG A 62 1.67 -1.84 0.60
C ARG A 62 0.16 -2.02 0.58
N TYR A 63 -0.47 -1.48 -0.45
CA TYR A 63 -1.87 -1.70 -0.78
C TYR A 63 -1.96 -2.54 -2.06
N ASP A 64 -2.67 -3.65 -1.99
CA ASP A 64 -2.98 -4.51 -3.12
C ASP A 64 -4.48 -4.39 -3.44
N VAL A 65 -4.81 -3.87 -4.62
CA VAL A 65 -6.18 -3.57 -5.03
C VAL A 65 -6.56 -4.41 -6.24
N ALA A 66 -7.62 -5.20 -6.12
CA ALA A 66 -8.11 -6.06 -7.19
C ALA A 66 -8.99 -5.32 -8.21
N VAL A 67 -9.65 -4.22 -7.80
CA VAL A 67 -10.60 -3.48 -8.64
C VAL A 67 -10.26 -2.00 -8.64
N ALA A 68 -10.01 -1.44 -9.82
CA ALA A 68 -9.72 -0.02 -10.02
C ALA A 68 -10.91 0.87 -9.63
N ASN A 69 -10.63 2.09 -9.17
CA ASN A 69 -11.61 3.13 -8.83
C ASN A 69 -12.62 2.77 -7.72
N TYR A 70 -12.36 1.71 -6.94
CA TYR A 70 -13.28 1.26 -5.91
C TYR A 70 -12.85 1.66 -4.49
N TYR A 71 -11.57 1.94 -4.28
CA TYR A 71 -11.02 2.20 -2.96
C TYR A 71 -10.27 3.53 -2.86
N LEU A 72 -10.25 4.07 -1.64
CA LEU A 72 -9.33 5.10 -1.17
C LEU A 72 -8.34 4.48 -0.19
N ALA A 73 -7.05 4.75 -0.36
CA ALA A 73 -6.05 4.53 0.67
C ALA A 73 -6.01 5.77 1.58
N LYS A 74 -6.21 5.56 2.88
CA LYS A 74 -6.09 6.61 3.89
C LYS A 74 -4.96 6.25 4.83
N ILE A 75 -3.95 7.11 4.93
CA ILE A 75 -2.76 6.88 5.74
C ILE A 75 -2.56 8.06 6.68
N THR A 76 -2.48 7.78 7.98
CA THR A 76 -2.32 8.79 9.02
C THR A 76 -0.96 8.60 9.69
N HIS A 77 -0.11 9.63 9.62
CA HIS A 77 1.16 9.63 10.36
C HIS A 77 0.92 9.83 11.86
N PRO A 78 1.82 9.37 12.74
CA PRO A 78 1.66 9.48 14.18
C PRO A 78 1.52 10.93 14.65
N THR A 79 0.67 11.14 15.65
CA THR A 79 0.51 12.39 16.40
C THR A 79 0.74 12.19 17.90
N SER A 80 1.08 10.97 18.30
CA SER A 80 1.44 10.60 19.67
C SER A 80 2.27 9.33 19.66
N PHE A 81 3.02 9.09 20.72
CA PHE A 81 3.62 7.78 20.96
C PHE A 81 2.57 6.81 21.48
N SER A 82 2.57 5.58 20.97
CA SER A 82 1.80 4.47 21.55
C SER A 82 2.48 3.92 22.81
N SER A 83 3.81 4.09 22.92
CA SER A 83 4.60 3.76 24.08
C SER A 83 5.82 4.68 24.16
N SER A 84 6.10 5.21 25.33
CA SER A 84 7.27 6.06 25.62
C SER A 84 7.57 6.11 27.12
N PRO A 85 8.77 6.52 27.52
CA PRO A 85 9.01 7.01 28.88
C PRO A 85 8.07 8.16 29.24
N THR A 86 7.97 8.48 30.53
CA THR A 86 7.17 9.62 30.99
C THR A 86 7.72 10.93 30.42
N LEU A 87 6.89 11.62 29.66
CA LEU A 87 7.18 12.93 29.08
C LEU A 87 6.55 14.01 29.97
N THR A 88 7.33 15.06 30.25
CA THR A 88 6.89 16.18 31.11
C THR A 88 6.59 17.43 30.30
N ASP A 89 6.71 17.36 28.99
CA ASP A 89 6.43 18.46 28.07
C ASP A 89 5.72 17.98 26.80
N THR A 90 5.28 18.92 25.98
CA THR A 90 4.60 18.66 24.71
C THR A 90 5.56 18.11 23.65
N VAL A 91 5.03 17.26 22.78
CA VAL A 91 5.72 16.78 21.58
C VAL A 91 5.05 17.39 20.37
N ALA A 92 5.82 18.10 19.56
CA ALA A 92 5.37 18.57 18.25
C ALA A 92 5.58 17.46 17.22
N TRP A 93 4.56 17.18 16.42
CA TRP A 93 4.58 16.14 15.40
C TRP A 93 4.52 16.73 14.01
N ALA A 94 5.28 16.14 13.09
CA ALA A 94 5.22 16.40 11.67
C ALA A 94 5.41 15.10 10.90
N GLY A 95 4.82 15.03 9.72
CA GLY A 95 4.96 13.86 8.87
C GLY A 95 4.37 14.08 7.49
N SER A 96 4.65 13.16 6.59
CA SER A 96 4.10 13.17 5.24
C SER A 96 4.05 11.76 4.69
N THR A 97 3.13 11.51 3.77
CA THR A 97 3.03 10.24 3.04
C THR A 97 3.20 10.49 1.55
N ALA A 98 3.98 9.63 0.91
CA ALA A 98 4.24 9.67 -0.53
C ALA A 98 4.30 8.26 -1.10
N VAL A 99 4.07 8.14 -2.41
CA VAL A 99 4.29 6.88 -3.14
C VAL A 99 5.79 6.58 -3.18
N SER A 100 6.18 5.36 -2.83
CA SER A 100 7.57 4.91 -2.91
C SER A 100 7.80 3.94 -4.07
N ASN A 101 6.78 3.15 -4.44
CA ASN A 101 6.85 2.21 -5.55
C ASN A 101 5.44 1.89 -6.06
N THR A 102 5.34 1.44 -7.31
CA THR A 102 4.07 1.08 -7.96
C THR A 102 4.28 -0.12 -8.90
N SER A 103 3.24 -0.95 -9.04
CA SER A 103 3.24 -2.05 -10.01
C SER A 103 2.82 -1.62 -11.42
N ASP A 104 2.27 -0.41 -11.58
CA ASP A 104 1.80 0.13 -12.85
C ASP A 104 2.22 1.61 -12.99
N PRO A 105 2.76 2.04 -14.14
CA PRO A 105 3.17 3.42 -14.39
C PRO A 105 2.05 4.46 -14.23
N LEU A 106 0.78 4.09 -14.46
CA LEU A 106 -0.36 4.99 -14.30
C LEU A 106 -0.59 5.41 -12.85
N MET A 107 -0.09 4.64 -11.88
CA MET A 107 -0.15 4.97 -10.46
C MET A 107 0.80 6.12 -10.06
N SER A 108 1.72 6.53 -10.95
CA SER A 108 2.65 7.64 -10.70
C SER A 108 1.95 8.97 -10.41
N ALA A 109 0.70 9.13 -10.86
CA ALA A 109 -0.11 10.32 -10.62
C ALA A 109 -0.67 10.43 -9.19
N TYR A 110 -0.57 9.37 -8.37
CA TYR A 110 -1.15 9.37 -7.02
C TYR A 110 -0.57 10.48 -6.13
N ASP A 111 0.73 10.73 -6.20
CA ASP A 111 1.36 11.79 -5.40
C ASP A 111 0.90 13.20 -5.81
N THR A 112 0.57 13.41 -7.08
CA THR A 112 0.06 14.69 -7.57
C THR A 112 -1.40 14.92 -7.16
N ASN A 113 -2.19 13.85 -7.09
CA ASN A 113 -3.64 13.92 -6.86
C ASN A 113 -4.03 13.63 -5.40
N LYS A 114 -3.05 13.39 -4.50
CA LYS A 114 -3.34 13.13 -3.10
C LYS A 114 -3.98 14.32 -2.39
N ILE A 115 -4.82 14.02 -1.44
CA ILE A 115 -5.44 15.02 -0.56
C ILE A 115 -4.82 14.85 0.83
N THR A 116 -4.26 15.93 1.37
CA THR A 116 -3.69 15.94 2.74
C THR A 116 -4.47 16.90 3.60
N TYR A 117 -4.87 16.43 4.78
CA TYR A 117 -5.53 17.21 5.81
C TYR A 117 -5.04 16.74 7.19
N ASP A 118 -4.63 17.68 8.03
CA ASP A 118 -4.01 17.40 9.32
C ASP A 118 -2.86 16.37 9.18
N SER A 119 -2.94 15.28 9.93
CA SER A 119 -1.96 14.17 9.89
C SER A 119 -2.28 13.09 8.86
N THR A 120 -3.32 13.26 8.06
CA THR A 120 -3.85 12.23 7.16
C THR A 120 -3.62 12.58 5.69
N THR A 121 -3.21 11.59 4.91
CA THR A 121 -3.12 11.68 3.45
C THR A 121 -4.02 10.62 2.82
N GLN A 122 -4.82 11.03 1.83
CA GLN A 122 -5.69 10.16 1.04
C GLN A 122 -5.22 10.06 -0.40
N PHE A 123 -5.27 8.85 -0.94
CA PHE A 123 -4.98 8.54 -2.33
C PHE A 123 -6.17 7.81 -2.96
N ASP A 124 -6.60 8.27 -4.12
CA ASP A 124 -7.61 7.57 -4.90
C ASP A 124 -6.95 6.44 -5.69
N LEU A 125 -7.30 5.19 -5.37
CA LEU A 125 -6.73 4.00 -6.01
C LEU A 125 -7.45 3.72 -7.33
N THR A 126 -7.07 4.47 -8.36
CA THR A 126 -7.72 4.45 -9.68
C THR A 126 -7.27 3.31 -10.58
N VAL A 127 -6.23 2.58 -10.20
CA VAL A 127 -5.62 1.48 -10.98
C VAL A 127 -5.56 0.23 -10.10
N ALA A 128 -5.95 -0.93 -10.65
CA ALA A 128 -5.77 -2.21 -9.97
C ALA A 128 -4.29 -2.60 -9.95
N GLY A 129 -3.82 -3.16 -8.85
CA GLY A 129 -2.44 -3.55 -8.66
C GLY A 129 -1.91 -3.19 -7.28
N SER A 130 -0.60 -3.10 -7.15
CA SER A 130 0.10 -2.85 -5.88
C SER A 130 0.73 -1.46 -5.86
N THR A 131 0.51 -0.74 -4.76
CA THR A 131 1.15 0.56 -4.49
C THR A 131 1.80 0.54 -3.11
N TRP A 132 3.02 1.01 -3.01
CA TRP A 132 3.76 1.17 -1.76
C TRP A 132 3.78 2.63 -1.36
N PHE A 133 3.37 2.91 -0.15
CA PHE A 133 3.38 4.25 0.43
C PHE A 133 4.37 4.30 1.58
N LYS A 134 5.32 5.23 1.53
CA LYS A 134 6.23 5.54 2.61
C LYS A 134 5.72 6.72 3.43
N THR A 135 5.89 6.66 4.73
CA THR A 135 5.44 7.72 5.64
C THR A 135 6.60 8.22 6.48
N SER A 136 6.91 9.51 6.36
CA SER A 136 7.84 10.15 7.28
C SER A 136 7.12 10.53 8.58
N SER A 137 7.83 10.51 9.68
CA SER A 137 7.35 10.96 10.99
C SER A 137 8.48 11.61 11.76
N THR A 138 8.25 12.80 12.29
CA THR A 138 9.19 13.52 13.15
C THR A 138 8.46 13.94 14.42
N ALA A 139 9.06 13.67 15.57
CA ALA A 139 8.64 14.11 16.87
C ALA A 139 9.70 15.05 17.45
N THR A 140 9.31 16.24 17.87
CA THR A 140 10.22 17.24 18.52
C THR A 140 9.70 17.51 19.93
N TYR A 141 10.59 17.36 20.91
CA TYR A 141 10.24 17.44 22.33
C TYR A 141 10.56 18.80 22.92
N GLY A 142 9.52 19.50 23.36
CA GLY A 142 9.60 20.77 24.06
C GLY A 142 10.45 21.83 23.35
N VAL A 143 10.91 22.82 24.11
CA VAL A 143 11.87 23.82 23.64
C VAL A 143 13.18 23.58 24.36
N SER A 144 14.25 23.26 23.61
CA SER A 144 15.60 22.99 24.16
C SER A 144 15.64 21.88 25.22
N LYS A 145 14.77 20.87 25.10
CA LYS A 145 14.70 19.70 25.99
C LYS A 145 15.22 18.46 25.28
N ALA A 146 15.74 17.52 26.07
CA ALA A 146 16.15 16.22 25.58
C ALA A 146 15.05 15.18 25.84
N PHE A 147 14.78 14.29 24.89
CA PHE A 147 13.96 13.12 25.13
C PHE A 147 14.54 12.28 26.27
N PRO A 148 13.73 11.86 27.27
CA PRO A 148 14.17 10.91 28.29
C PRO A 148 14.68 9.61 27.64
N GLY A 149 15.74 9.02 28.23
CA GLY A 149 16.27 7.74 27.74
C GLY A 149 15.22 6.63 27.85
N GLY A 150 15.09 5.81 26.81
CA GLY A 150 14.15 4.70 26.75
C GLY A 150 13.66 4.38 25.34
N ALA A 151 12.72 3.44 25.23
CA ALA A 151 12.13 3.04 23.95
C ALA A 151 10.90 3.91 23.62
N TYR A 152 10.80 4.29 22.35
CA TYR A 152 9.70 5.07 21.79
C TYR A 152 9.05 4.31 20.66
N THR A 153 7.74 4.15 20.71
CA THR A 153 6.94 3.52 19.66
C THR A 153 5.80 4.44 19.24
N ALA A 154 5.61 4.59 17.94
CA ALA A 154 4.46 5.28 17.37
C ALA A 154 3.88 4.44 16.23
N VAL A 155 2.63 4.66 15.87
CA VAL A 155 1.91 3.85 14.90
C VAL A 155 1.45 4.70 13.73
N VAL A 156 1.80 4.29 12.52
CA VAL A 156 1.17 4.77 11.29
C VAL A 156 -0.12 3.97 11.09
N GLN A 157 -1.24 4.66 10.96
CA GLN A 157 -2.52 4.03 10.66
C GLN A 157 -2.73 3.98 9.15
N ALA A 158 -3.18 2.83 8.66
CA ALA A 158 -3.45 2.59 7.25
C ALA A 158 -4.83 1.95 7.09
N GLU A 159 -5.69 2.58 6.32
CA GLU A 159 -7.07 2.15 6.09
C GLU A 159 -7.35 2.08 4.58
N CYS A 160 -8.16 1.11 4.18
CA CYS A 160 -8.71 0.99 2.83
C CYS A 160 -10.22 1.20 2.90
N ILE A 161 -10.69 2.28 2.32
CA ILE A 161 -12.09 2.70 2.39
C ILE A 161 -12.74 2.48 1.01
N ALA A 162 -13.82 1.70 0.97
CA ALA A 162 -14.64 1.59 -0.23
C ALA A 162 -15.39 2.90 -0.49
N LYS A 163 -15.50 3.29 -1.77
CA LYS A 163 -16.23 4.48 -2.22
C LYS A 163 -17.71 4.19 -2.40
#